data_77056ac2afeacc819c7fe53407ecd28c
#
_entry.id   77056ac2afeacc819c7fe53407ecd28c
#
_cell.length_a   1.000
_cell.length_b   1.000
_cell.length_c   1.000
_cell.angle_alpha   90.00
_cell.angle_beta   90.00
_cell.angle_gamma   90.00
#
_symmetry.space_group_name_H-M   'P 1'
#
loop_
_entity.id
_entity.type
_entity.pdbx_description
1 polymer ?
#
loop_
_entity_poly.entity_id
_entity_poly.type
_entity_poly.pdbx_seq_one_letter_code
_entity_poly.pdbx_strand_id
1 'polypeptide(L)' 'MIKFDKLWETAQAKGISNNALHEKYNISKAQLSRLRHNEGVTTCTVDRLCNLLECDISDIMEHIPDDNFF' A
#
# COMPACT_ATOMS: atom_id res chain seq x y z
N MET A 1 8.80 11.84 -3.14
CA MET A 1 7.53 11.17 -3.42
C MET A 1 7.39 9.88 -2.62
N ILE A 2 6.19 9.45 -2.39
CA ILE A 2 5.93 8.18 -1.70
C ILE A 2 5.59 7.12 -2.75
N LYS A 3 6.22 5.95 -2.64
CA LYS A 3 5.92 4.80 -3.49
C LYS A 3 5.39 3.65 -2.66
N PHE A 4 4.47 2.89 -3.23
CA PHE A 4 3.85 1.74 -2.60
C PHE A 4 4.25 0.41 -3.26
N ASP A 5 5.34 0.41 -3.99
CA ASP A 5 5.79 -0.79 -4.71
C ASP A 5 6.03 -1.96 -3.77
N LYS A 6 6.55 -1.69 -2.57
CA LYS A 6 6.81 -2.71 -1.56
C LYS A 6 5.55 -3.40 -1.05
N LEU A 7 4.41 -2.70 -1.08
CA LEU A 7 3.13 -3.28 -0.68
C LEU A 7 2.82 -4.54 -1.48
N TRP A 8 3.01 -4.49 -2.79
CA TRP A 8 2.67 -5.61 -3.67
C TRP A 8 3.60 -6.79 -3.43
N GLU A 9 4.88 -6.55 -3.21
CA GLU A 9 5.85 -7.58 -2.87
C GLU A 9 5.52 -8.23 -1.53
N THR A 10 5.18 -7.42 -0.52
CA THR A 10 4.83 -7.91 0.81
C THR A 10 3.54 -8.73 0.77
N ALA A 11 2.53 -8.24 0.06
CA ALA A 11 1.26 -8.96 -0.09
C ALA A 11 1.49 -10.31 -0.79
N GLN A 12 2.29 -10.32 -1.85
CA GLN A 12 2.62 -11.55 -2.55
C GLN A 12 3.35 -12.55 -1.65
N ALA A 13 4.30 -12.07 -0.87
CA ALA A 13 5.03 -12.91 0.08
C ALA A 13 4.12 -13.51 1.15
N LYS A 14 3.03 -12.82 1.50
CA LYS A 14 2.04 -13.30 2.46
C LYS A 14 0.94 -14.14 1.81
N GLY A 15 0.99 -14.33 0.48
CA GLY A 15 -0.01 -15.09 -0.25
C GLY A 15 -1.35 -14.37 -0.41
N ILE A 16 -1.35 -13.05 -0.35
CA ILE A 16 -2.56 -12.23 -0.46
C ILE A 16 -2.58 -11.55 -1.82
N SER A 17 -3.58 -11.87 -2.65
CA SER A 17 -3.73 -11.27 -3.97
C SER A 17 -4.41 -9.90 -3.89
N ASN A 18 -4.31 -9.13 -4.98
CA ASN A 18 -5.01 -7.85 -5.09
C ASN A 18 -6.51 -8.01 -4.93
N ASN A 19 -7.09 -9.07 -5.49
CA ASN A 19 -8.51 -9.36 -5.34
C ASN A 19 -8.87 -9.64 -3.89
N ALA A 20 -8.02 -10.36 -3.17
CA ALA A 20 -8.24 -10.66 -1.76
C ALA A 20 -8.24 -9.38 -0.90
N LEU A 21 -7.39 -8.41 -1.23
CA LEU A 21 -7.38 -7.14 -0.52
C LEU A 21 -8.74 -6.45 -0.62
N HIS A 22 -9.38 -6.53 -1.77
CA HIS A 22 -10.72 -5.97 -1.96
C HIS A 22 -11.81 -6.86 -1.37
N GLU A 23 -11.83 -8.14 -1.75
CA GLU A 23 -12.94 -9.04 -1.42
C GLU A 23 -12.96 -9.50 0.02
N LYS A 24 -11.79 -9.85 0.58
CA LYS A 24 -11.70 -10.33 1.96
C LYS A 24 -11.52 -9.23 2.98
N TYR A 25 -10.76 -8.20 2.63
CA TYR A 25 -10.33 -7.19 3.60
C TYR A 25 -10.98 -5.84 3.38
N ASN A 26 -11.89 -5.74 2.41
CA ASN A 26 -12.69 -4.52 2.16
C ASN A 26 -11.87 -3.27 1.85
N ILE A 27 -10.71 -3.44 1.24
CA ILE A 27 -9.98 -2.28 0.70
C ILE A 27 -10.69 -1.90 -0.59
N SER A 28 -11.17 -0.67 -0.70
CA SER A 28 -11.92 -0.25 -1.87
C SER A 28 -11.07 -0.29 -3.15
N LYS A 29 -11.72 -0.49 -4.28
CA LYS A 29 -11.02 -0.48 -5.58
C LYS A 29 -10.38 0.87 -5.85
N ALA A 30 -11.00 1.96 -5.40
CA ALA A 30 -10.43 3.30 -5.53
C ALA A 30 -9.12 3.42 -4.75
N GLN A 31 -9.05 2.89 -3.53
CA GLN A 31 -7.83 2.90 -2.74
C GLN A 31 -6.75 2.03 -3.39
N LEU A 32 -7.11 0.85 -3.89
CA LEU A 32 -6.16 -0.01 -4.58
C LEU A 32 -5.59 0.67 -5.83
N SER A 33 -6.44 1.37 -6.58
CA SER A 33 -6.00 2.13 -7.75
C SER A 33 -4.99 3.22 -7.36
N ARG A 34 -5.28 3.97 -6.30
CA ARG A 34 -4.36 4.99 -5.81
C ARG A 34 -3.03 4.41 -5.40
N LEU A 35 -3.06 3.28 -4.69
CA LEU A 35 -1.84 2.60 -4.27
C LEU A 35 -1.00 2.15 -5.48
N ARG A 36 -1.64 1.65 -6.53
CA ARG A 36 -0.93 1.22 -7.76
C ARG A 36 -0.27 2.38 -8.47
N HIS A 37 -0.88 3.56 -8.44
CA HIS A 37 -0.36 4.75 -9.11
C HIS A 37 0.47 5.63 -8.19
N ASN A 38 0.79 5.15 -7.00
CA ASN A 38 1.54 5.91 -6.00
C ASN A 38 0.88 7.25 -5.66
N GLU A 39 -0.44 7.28 -5.67
CA GLU A 39 -1.21 8.45 -5.27
C GLU A 39 -1.45 8.44 -3.77
N GLY A 40 -1.81 9.59 -3.22
CA GLY A 40 -2.01 9.73 -1.78
C GLY A 40 -3.18 8.91 -1.27
N VAL A 41 -2.97 8.25 -0.13
CA VAL A 41 -4.01 7.56 0.63
C VAL A 41 -3.95 8.03 2.08
N THR A 42 -5.00 7.78 2.84
CA THR A 42 -5.00 8.18 4.25
C THR A 42 -4.13 7.25 5.08
N THR A 43 -3.65 7.76 6.21
CA THR A 43 -2.91 6.93 7.16
C THR A 43 -3.77 5.81 7.73
N CYS A 44 -5.09 6.00 7.77
CA CYS A 44 -6.02 4.93 8.17
C CYS A 44 -5.92 3.73 7.24
N THR A 45 -5.81 3.97 5.93
CA THR A 45 -5.63 2.89 4.95
C THR A 45 -4.29 2.18 5.17
N VAL A 46 -3.22 2.94 5.41
CA VAL A 46 -1.90 2.37 5.68
C VAL A 46 -1.93 1.53 6.96
N ASP A 47 -2.57 2.04 8.00
CA ASP A 47 -2.72 1.31 9.28
C ASP A 47 -3.44 -0.03 9.06
N ARG A 48 -4.53 -0.05 8.31
CA ARG A 48 -5.26 -1.27 7.99
C ARG A 48 -4.39 -2.26 7.22
N LEU A 49 -3.63 -1.78 6.24
CA LEU A 49 -2.73 -2.63 5.47
C LEU A 49 -1.66 -3.27 6.35
N CYS A 50 -1.08 -2.49 7.26
CA CYS A 50 -0.10 -3.01 8.21
C CYS A 50 -0.70 -4.09 9.10
N ASN A 51 -1.92 -3.87 9.58
CA ASN A 51 -2.60 -4.85 10.44
C ASN A 51 -2.91 -6.13 9.69
N LEU A 52 -3.47 -6.04 8.48
CA LEU A 52 -3.88 -7.24 7.76
C LEU A 52 -2.71 -8.02 7.17
N LEU A 53 -1.62 -7.35 6.83
CA LEU A 53 -0.41 -8.00 6.33
C LEU A 53 0.56 -8.36 7.44
N GLU A 54 0.27 -7.95 8.67
CA GLU A 54 1.14 -8.16 9.84
C GLU A 54 2.56 -7.71 9.56
N CYS A 55 2.70 -6.48 9.11
CA CYS A 55 3.99 -5.92 8.72
C CYS A 55 4.13 -4.48 9.21
N ASP A 56 5.29 -3.89 9.00
CA ASP A 56 5.58 -2.52 9.36
C ASP A 56 5.31 -1.58 8.18
N ILE A 57 5.25 -0.28 8.45
CA ILE A 57 5.06 0.76 7.42
C ILE A 57 6.14 0.64 6.34
N SER A 58 7.37 0.36 6.72
CA SER A 58 8.48 0.22 5.78
C SER A 58 8.32 -0.93 4.78
N ASP A 59 7.44 -1.88 5.08
CA ASP A 59 7.11 -2.98 4.17
C ASP A 59 5.98 -2.62 3.19
N ILE A 60 5.36 -1.46 3.36
CA ILE A 60 4.23 -0.99 2.57
C ILE A 60 4.65 0.14 1.65
N MET A 61 5.39 1.10 2.17
CA MET A 61 5.70 2.34 1.47
C MET A 61 7.15 2.76 1.71
N GLU A 62 7.66 3.59 0.79
CA GLU A 62 8.98 4.17 0.93
C GLU A 62 8.99 5.59 0.41
N HIS A 63 9.91 6.38 0.91
CA HIS A 63 10.10 7.74 0.44
C HIS A 63 11.26 7.80 -0.54
N ILE A 64 10.99 8.37 -1.71
CA ILE A 64 12.02 8.64 -2.73
C ILE A 64 12.22 10.15 -2.75
N PRO A 65 13.43 10.65 -2.49
CA PRO A 65 13.70 12.09 -2.53
C PRO A 65 13.40 12.67 -3.91
N ASP A 66 12.77 13.84 -3.93
CA ASP A 66 12.49 14.58 -5.15
C ASP A 66 13.57 15.66 -5.34
N ASP A 67 14.05 15.82 -6.56
CA ASP A 67 15.07 16.83 -6.86
C ASP A 67 14.50 18.25 -6.85
N ASN A 68 13.21 18.39 -7.11
CA ASN A 68 12.50 19.67 -7.23
C ASN A 68 11.25 19.69 -6.37
N PHE A 69 11.40 19.53 -5.07
CA PHE A 69 10.23 19.46 -4.19
C PHE A 69 9.73 20.85 -3.73
N PHE A 70 10.34 21.92 -4.17
CA PHE A 70 9.88 23.30 -3.93
C PHE A 70 9.66 24.03 -5.23
#